data_cbe2c9cc999598b30c04a9c796dd7b47
#
_entry.id   cbe2c9cc999598b30c04a9c796dd7b47
#
_cell.length_a   1.000
_cell.length_b   1.000
_cell.length_c   1.000
_cell.angle_alpha   90.00
_cell.angle_beta   90.00
_cell.angle_gamma   90.00
#
_symmetry.space_group_name_H-M   'P 1'
#
loop_
_entity.id
_entity.type
_entity.pdbx_description
1 polymer ?
#
loop_
_entity_poly.entity_id
_entity_poly.type
_entity_poly.pdbx_seq_one_letter_code
_entity_poly.pdbx_strand_id
1 'polypeptide(L)'
;MQLKKGMEFELQTFDLEDVERLLEPIFEACLSYVNSNLKNKKLEKIDVKYKVGFFDDDRVSAYADKKEEGYIVKINTATWFIIYSFCHCIIMQQVVCDALSFKNEMSQENKMKYAEILTIMMMKILFYHELGHIFNGHIDYIKDKEAEYIKNNPKYSSKDENAFSYEGRKARPFVSTEMWQALEWNADDFAASRMVGQYTFDENIQHLGLFGKEHGFFFY
;
A
#
# COMPACT_ATOMS: atom_id res chain seq x y z
N MET A 1 5.17 26.30 2.36
CA MET A 1 5.04 26.26 0.90
C MET A 1 3.64 26.72 0.57
N GLN A 2 3.44 27.93 0.07
CA GLN A 2 2.11 28.42 -0.29
C GLN A 2 1.77 27.87 -1.67
N LEU A 3 0.72 27.04 -1.74
CA LEU A 3 0.13 26.60 -3.00
C LEU A 3 -0.38 27.83 -3.74
N LYS A 4 0.02 28.00 -5.00
CA LYS A 4 -0.44 29.10 -5.85
C LYS A 4 -1.96 29.00 -6.00
N LYS A 5 -2.64 30.09 -5.64
CA LYS A 5 -4.06 30.31 -5.89
C LYS A 5 -4.34 30.15 -7.39
N GLY A 6 -5.08 29.13 -7.78
CA GLY A 6 -5.47 28.89 -9.18
C GLY A 6 -5.52 27.43 -9.63
N MET A 7 -5.30 26.47 -8.77
CA MET A 7 -5.58 25.06 -9.07
C MET A 7 -6.95 24.71 -8.48
N GLU A 8 -8.03 25.11 -9.16
CA GLU A 8 -9.32 24.49 -8.97
C GLU A 8 -9.24 23.10 -9.60
N PHE A 9 -9.07 22.09 -8.77
CA PHE A 9 -9.25 20.73 -9.19
C PHE A 9 -10.75 20.48 -9.28
N GLU A 10 -11.28 20.25 -10.47
CA GLU A 10 -12.48 19.45 -10.60
C GLU A 10 -12.10 18.03 -10.13
N LEU A 11 -12.25 17.80 -8.83
CA LEU A 11 -12.26 16.46 -8.28
C LEU A 11 -13.42 15.76 -8.96
N GLN A 12 -13.14 14.82 -9.87
CA GLN A 12 -14.14 13.84 -10.24
C GLN A 12 -14.62 13.26 -8.92
N THR A 13 -15.91 13.42 -8.66
CA THR A 13 -16.55 12.84 -7.48
C THR A 13 -16.57 11.33 -7.67
N PHE A 14 -15.48 10.66 -7.25
CA PHE A 14 -15.50 9.22 -7.08
C PHE A 14 -16.41 8.94 -5.89
N ASP A 15 -17.45 8.16 -6.10
CA ASP A 15 -18.19 7.59 -5.01
C ASP A 15 -17.27 6.59 -4.26
N LEU A 16 -17.45 6.48 -2.96
CA LEU A 16 -16.72 5.53 -2.12
C LEU A 16 -16.85 4.09 -2.67
N GLU A 17 -18.06 3.72 -3.07
CA GLU A 17 -18.35 2.41 -3.65
C GLU A 17 -17.59 2.16 -4.97
N ASP A 18 -17.30 3.20 -5.74
CA ASP A 18 -16.51 3.10 -6.96
C ASP A 18 -15.04 2.81 -6.65
N VAL A 19 -14.49 3.42 -5.60
CA VAL A 19 -13.12 3.16 -5.14
C VAL A 19 -13.00 1.72 -4.60
N GLU A 20 -13.94 1.26 -3.80
CA GLU A 20 -13.96 -0.11 -3.30
C GLU A 20 -14.02 -1.12 -4.46
N ARG A 21 -14.95 -0.92 -5.40
CA ARG A 21 -15.08 -1.77 -6.60
C ARG A 21 -13.82 -1.81 -7.48
N LEU A 22 -13.11 -0.69 -7.57
CA LEU A 22 -11.86 -0.61 -8.33
C LEU A 22 -10.72 -1.36 -7.64
N LEU A 23 -10.61 -1.23 -6.32
CA LEU A 23 -9.50 -1.80 -5.56
C LEU A 23 -9.67 -3.28 -5.24
N GLU A 24 -10.91 -3.77 -5.12
CA GLU A 24 -11.18 -5.16 -4.77
C GLU A 24 -10.46 -6.17 -5.69
N PRO A 25 -10.64 -6.15 -7.02
CA PRO A 25 -9.96 -7.11 -7.90
C PRO A 25 -8.43 -6.96 -7.88
N ILE A 26 -7.93 -5.76 -7.60
CA ILE A 26 -6.50 -5.48 -7.50
C ILE A 26 -5.91 -6.17 -6.26
N PHE A 27 -6.56 -6.03 -5.12
CA PHE A 27 -6.11 -6.61 -3.86
C PHE A 27 -6.26 -8.14 -3.86
N GLU A 28 -7.33 -8.66 -4.44
CA GLU A 28 -7.50 -10.10 -4.67
C GLU A 28 -6.36 -10.67 -5.52
N ALA A 29 -5.99 -9.99 -6.60
CA ALA A 29 -4.87 -10.42 -7.44
C ALA A 29 -3.53 -10.38 -6.67
N CYS A 30 -3.28 -9.35 -5.86
CA CYS A 30 -2.10 -9.26 -5.01
C CYS A 30 -2.03 -10.41 -4.00
N LEU A 31 -3.12 -10.67 -3.29
CA LEU A 31 -3.19 -11.74 -2.29
C LEU A 31 -3.04 -13.13 -2.93
N SER A 32 -3.69 -13.34 -4.07
CA SER A 32 -3.57 -14.58 -4.86
C SER A 32 -2.12 -14.81 -5.30
N TYR A 33 -1.44 -13.77 -5.78
CA TYR A 33 -0.04 -13.85 -6.17
C TYR A 33 0.87 -14.24 -5.00
N VAL A 34 0.71 -13.60 -3.83
CA VAL A 34 1.50 -13.96 -2.63
C VAL A 34 1.23 -15.40 -2.21
N ASN A 35 -0.03 -15.81 -2.13
CA ASN A 35 -0.40 -17.17 -1.74
C ASN A 35 0.07 -18.24 -2.73
N SER A 36 0.10 -17.95 -4.04
CA SER A 36 0.66 -18.87 -5.03
C SER A 36 2.16 -19.11 -4.81
N ASN A 37 2.88 -18.08 -4.41
CA ASN A 37 4.32 -18.20 -4.07
C ASN A 37 4.53 -19.05 -2.81
N LEU A 38 3.65 -18.96 -1.81
CA LEU A 38 3.68 -19.85 -0.63
C LEU A 38 3.44 -21.30 -1.02
N LYS A 39 2.44 -21.57 -1.84
CA LYS A 39 2.13 -22.91 -2.34
C LYS A 39 3.34 -23.51 -3.08
N ASN A 40 4.00 -22.74 -3.91
CA ASN A 40 5.20 -23.17 -4.62
C ASN A 40 6.35 -23.56 -3.67
N LYS A 41 6.40 -22.95 -2.48
CA LYS A 41 7.34 -23.27 -1.39
C LYS A 41 6.83 -24.35 -0.43
N LYS A 42 5.67 -24.98 -0.71
CA LYS A 42 4.97 -25.94 0.15
C LYS A 42 4.61 -25.38 1.53
N LEU A 43 4.36 -24.07 1.61
CA LEU A 43 3.85 -23.41 2.81
C LEU A 43 2.33 -23.30 2.75
N GLU A 44 1.72 -23.20 3.92
CA GLU A 44 0.27 -23.05 4.03
C GLU A 44 -0.17 -21.65 3.53
N LYS A 45 -1.37 -21.64 2.93
CA LYS A 45 -2.04 -20.40 2.55
C LYS A 45 -2.41 -19.62 3.81
N ILE A 46 -2.18 -18.32 3.80
CA ILE A 46 -2.65 -17.41 4.85
C ILE A 46 -3.90 -16.68 4.33
N ASP A 47 -4.99 -16.84 5.06
CA ASP A 47 -6.22 -16.10 4.76
C ASP A 47 -6.13 -14.69 5.35
N VAL A 48 -6.29 -13.70 4.49
CA VAL A 48 -6.28 -12.29 4.83
C VAL A 48 -7.56 -11.66 4.31
N LYS A 49 -8.32 -11.04 5.20
CA LYS A 49 -9.42 -10.16 4.84
C LYS A 49 -8.88 -8.76 4.59
N TYR A 50 -9.53 -7.99 3.74
CA TYR A 50 -9.20 -6.57 3.59
C TYR A 50 -10.47 -5.73 3.60
N LYS A 51 -10.34 -4.49 3.98
CA LYS A 51 -11.43 -3.52 3.99
C LYS A 51 -10.91 -2.15 3.62
N VAL A 52 -11.55 -1.52 2.64
CA VAL A 52 -11.39 -0.10 2.33
C VAL A 52 -12.58 0.64 2.96
N GLY A 53 -12.35 1.78 3.58
CA GLY A 53 -13.43 2.53 4.21
C GLY A 53 -12.94 3.72 5.02
N PHE A 54 -13.86 4.50 5.57
CA PHE A 54 -13.53 5.56 6.51
C PHE A 54 -13.37 4.93 7.90
N PHE A 55 -12.14 4.96 8.44
CA PHE A 55 -11.86 4.28 9.68
C PHE A 55 -11.57 5.18 10.83
N ASP A 56 -11.20 6.43 10.70
CA ASP A 56 -11.01 7.31 11.87
C ASP A 56 -10.80 8.78 11.56
N ASP A 57 -10.20 9.15 10.42
CA ASP A 57 -10.00 10.54 10.04
C ASP A 57 -9.54 10.68 8.58
N ASP A 58 -9.30 11.93 8.17
CA ASP A 58 -8.87 12.29 6.81
C ASP A 58 -7.38 11.99 6.53
N ARG A 59 -6.74 11.09 7.28
CA ARG A 59 -5.31 10.77 7.11
C ARG A 59 -5.10 9.66 6.11
N VAL A 60 -3.94 9.72 5.45
CA VAL A 60 -3.40 8.56 4.75
C VAL A 60 -3.07 7.51 5.80
N SER A 61 -3.79 6.41 5.78
CA SER A 61 -3.54 5.31 6.69
C SER A 61 -3.89 3.98 6.06
N ALA A 62 -3.02 3.03 6.28
CA ALA A 62 -3.26 1.62 6.11
C ALA A 62 -2.64 0.90 7.30
N TYR A 63 -3.20 -0.23 7.68
CA TYR A 63 -2.61 -1.06 8.71
C TYR A 63 -3.10 -2.51 8.61
N ALA A 64 -2.21 -3.41 9.00
CA ALA A 64 -2.52 -4.82 9.17
C ALA A 64 -2.75 -5.14 10.65
N ASP A 65 -3.70 -6.04 10.93
CA ASP A 65 -4.01 -6.49 12.28
C ASP A 65 -4.41 -7.96 12.28
N LYS A 66 -4.41 -8.57 13.47
CA LYS A 66 -4.87 -9.94 13.70
C LYS A 66 -6.05 -9.93 14.64
N LYS A 67 -7.19 -10.37 14.15
CA LYS A 67 -8.41 -10.60 14.93
C LYS A 67 -8.58 -12.10 15.22
N GLU A 68 -9.62 -12.46 15.98
CA GLU A 68 -9.93 -13.87 16.29
C GLU A 68 -10.12 -14.72 15.01
N GLU A 69 -10.67 -14.10 13.96
CA GLU A 69 -10.97 -14.75 12.68
C GLU A 69 -9.79 -14.80 11.69
N GLY A 70 -8.61 -14.33 12.07
CA GLY A 70 -7.43 -14.24 11.21
C GLY A 70 -6.91 -12.82 10.99
N TYR A 71 -6.17 -12.63 9.90
CA TYR A 71 -5.57 -11.33 9.58
C TYR A 71 -6.51 -10.44 8.78
N ILE A 72 -6.39 -9.13 8.98
CA ILE A 72 -7.12 -8.12 8.22
C ILE A 72 -6.19 -6.97 7.84
N VAL A 73 -6.29 -6.50 6.60
CA VAL A 73 -5.72 -5.23 6.15
C VAL A 73 -6.83 -4.21 6.02
N LYS A 74 -6.64 -3.04 6.62
CA LYS A 74 -7.57 -1.92 6.50
C LYS A 74 -6.86 -0.74 5.85
N ILE A 75 -7.53 -0.12 4.89
CA ILE A 75 -7.04 1.05 4.18
C ILE A 75 -8.10 2.15 4.25
N ASN A 76 -7.70 3.32 4.77
CA ASN A 76 -8.60 4.47 4.82
C ASN A 76 -8.85 4.98 3.40
N THR A 77 -10.09 5.24 3.06
CA THR A 77 -10.50 5.77 1.75
C THR A 77 -9.80 7.08 1.41
N ALA A 78 -9.56 7.96 2.40
CA ALA A 78 -8.80 9.18 2.21
C ALA A 78 -7.41 8.92 1.58
N THR A 79 -6.82 7.74 1.82
CA THR A 79 -5.54 7.32 1.23
C THR A 79 -5.59 7.31 -0.29
N TRP A 80 -6.67 6.77 -0.88
CA TRP A 80 -6.86 6.78 -2.33
C TRP A 80 -6.84 8.21 -2.89
N PHE A 81 -7.66 9.09 -2.33
CA PHE A 81 -7.80 10.47 -2.83
C PHE A 81 -6.50 11.26 -2.70
N ILE A 82 -5.78 11.08 -1.61
CA ILE A 82 -4.51 11.78 -1.38
C ILE A 82 -3.44 11.26 -2.35
N ILE A 83 -3.33 9.95 -2.52
CA ILE A 83 -2.39 9.34 -3.48
C ILE A 83 -2.76 9.74 -4.91
N TYR A 84 -4.04 9.71 -5.28
CA TYR A 84 -4.49 10.14 -6.60
C TYR A 84 -4.14 11.60 -6.88
N SER A 85 -4.44 12.50 -5.92
CA SER A 85 -4.11 13.92 -6.04
C SER A 85 -2.60 14.13 -6.19
N PHE A 86 -1.79 13.39 -5.45
CA PHE A 86 -0.33 13.43 -5.53
C PHE A 86 0.16 12.96 -6.91
N CYS A 87 -0.30 11.82 -7.39
CA CYS A 87 0.04 11.27 -8.71
C CYS A 87 -0.36 12.22 -9.83
N HIS A 88 -1.56 12.80 -9.73
CA HIS A 88 -2.03 13.80 -10.68
C HIS A 88 -1.12 15.04 -10.69
N CYS A 89 -0.79 15.58 -9.52
CA CYS A 89 0.12 16.72 -9.42
C CYS A 89 1.50 16.42 -10.02
N ILE A 90 2.03 15.23 -9.81
CA ILE A 90 3.33 14.82 -10.36
C ILE A 90 3.28 14.76 -11.89
N ILE A 91 2.30 14.05 -12.45
CA ILE A 91 2.24 13.84 -13.91
C ILE A 91 1.91 15.12 -14.68
N MET A 92 1.37 16.14 -14.01
CA MET A 92 1.16 17.45 -14.61
C MET A 92 2.45 18.26 -14.75
N GLN A 93 3.54 17.87 -14.07
CA GLN A 93 4.83 18.58 -14.19
C GLN A 93 5.55 18.17 -15.48
N GLN A 94 5.89 19.14 -16.33
CA GLN A 94 6.60 18.86 -17.60
C GLN A 94 7.93 18.15 -17.37
N VAL A 95 8.68 18.54 -16.33
CA VAL A 95 9.96 17.90 -15.98
C VAL A 95 9.81 16.38 -15.72
N VAL A 96 8.67 15.93 -15.20
CA VAL A 96 8.39 14.51 -14.98
C VAL A 96 8.08 13.83 -16.31
N CYS A 97 7.28 14.46 -17.17
CA CYS A 97 7.00 13.95 -18.50
C CYS A 97 8.29 13.80 -19.33
N ASP A 98 9.20 14.78 -19.24
CA ASP A 98 10.50 14.74 -19.93
C ASP A 98 11.39 13.61 -19.38
N ALA A 99 11.43 13.46 -18.05
CA ALA A 99 12.19 12.38 -17.39
C ALA A 99 11.67 10.98 -17.75
N LEU A 100 10.35 10.84 -17.93
CA LEU A 100 9.71 9.59 -18.38
C LEU A 100 9.81 9.38 -19.89
N SER A 101 10.56 10.23 -20.61
CA SER A 101 10.79 10.13 -22.07
C SER A 101 9.52 10.16 -22.91
N PHE A 102 8.48 10.84 -22.45
CA PHE A 102 7.31 11.09 -23.29
C PHE A 102 7.70 12.07 -24.42
N LYS A 103 7.92 11.54 -25.62
CA LYS A 103 8.45 12.27 -26.78
C LYS A 103 7.54 13.37 -27.32
N ASN A 104 6.29 13.43 -26.92
CA ASN A 104 5.32 14.43 -27.36
C ASN A 104 4.60 15.03 -26.16
N GLU A 105 4.09 16.25 -26.30
CA GLU A 105 3.18 16.81 -25.31
C GLU A 105 2.01 15.84 -25.10
N MET A 106 1.93 15.27 -23.89
CA MET A 106 0.81 14.40 -23.54
C MET A 106 -0.48 15.22 -23.47
N SER A 107 -1.53 14.71 -24.10
CA SER A 107 -2.86 15.25 -23.93
C SER A 107 -3.27 15.19 -22.44
N GLN A 108 -4.15 16.09 -22.02
CA GLN A 108 -4.68 16.11 -20.66
C GLN A 108 -5.31 14.75 -20.29
N GLU A 109 -6.05 14.14 -21.21
CA GLU A 109 -6.67 12.82 -21.03
C GLU A 109 -5.62 11.73 -20.74
N ASN A 110 -4.52 11.72 -21.48
CA ASN A 110 -3.45 10.76 -21.24
C ASN A 110 -2.78 10.98 -19.88
N LYS A 111 -2.54 12.24 -19.49
CA LYS A 111 -1.99 12.57 -18.16
C LYS A 111 -2.90 12.04 -17.04
N MET A 112 -4.22 12.17 -17.17
CA MET A 112 -5.16 11.62 -16.20
C MET A 112 -5.08 10.09 -16.12
N LYS A 113 -5.05 9.40 -17.25
CA LYS A 113 -4.86 7.93 -17.29
C LYS A 113 -3.57 7.49 -16.62
N TYR A 114 -2.47 8.21 -16.84
CA TYR A 114 -1.20 7.91 -16.16
C TYR A 114 -1.27 8.17 -14.65
N ALA A 115 -1.97 9.22 -14.22
CA ALA A 115 -2.19 9.47 -12.80
C ALA A 115 -2.97 8.32 -12.12
N GLU A 116 -4.01 7.80 -12.78
CA GLU A 116 -4.77 6.64 -12.31
C GLU A 116 -3.88 5.39 -12.19
N ILE A 117 -3.08 5.11 -13.21
CA ILE A 117 -2.15 3.97 -13.21
C ILE A 117 -1.15 4.08 -12.06
N LEU A 118 -0.52 5.25 -11.89
CA LEU A 118 0.41 5.48 -10.80
C LEU A 118 -0.28 5.31 -9.44
N THR A 119 -1.51 5.78 -9.31
CA THR A 119 -2.31 5.61 -8.09
C THR A 119 -2.54 4.13 -7.78
N ILE A 120 -2.95 3.35 -8.77
CA ILE A 120 -3.14 1.91 -8.62
C ILE A 120 -1.83 1.23 -8.21
N MET A 121 -0.70 1.60 -8.83
CA MET A 121 0.60 1.06 -8.46
C MET A 121 0.97 1.39 -7.01
N MET A 122 0.76 2.62 -6.57
CA MET A 122 1.02 3.03 -5.19
C MET A 122 0.10 2.32 -4.19
N MET A 123 -1.18 2.13 -4.53
CA MET A 123 -2.11 1.35 -3.70
C MET A 123 -1.69 -0.12 -3.60
N LYS A 124 -1.17 -0.72 -4.68
CA LYS A 124 -0.60 -2.09 -4.65
C LYS A 124 0.63 -2.16 -3.74
N ILE A 125 1.54 -1.18 -3.84
CA ILE A 125 2.73 -1.12 -2.97
C ILE A 125 2.30 -1.05 -1.51
N LEU A 126 1.36 -0.16 -1.19
CA LEU A 126 0.83 -0.02 0.16
C LEU A 126 0.19 -1.33 0.67
N PHE A 127 -0.62 -1.98 -0.17
CA PHE A 127 -1.24 -3.25 0.19
C PHE A 127 -0.20 -4.36 0.40
N TYR A 128 0.82 -4.45 -0.46
CA TYR A 128 1.92 -5.40 -0.27
C TYR A 128 2.74 -5.11 0.98
N HIS A 129 2.93 -3.84 1.34
CA HIS A 129 3.58 -3.47 2.60
C HIS A 129 2.81 -4.02 3.80
N GLU A 130 1.50 -3.83 3.85
CA GLU A 130 0.66 -4.38 4.91
C GLU A 130 0.64 -5.92 4.92
N LEU A 131 0.62 -6.55 3.74
CA LEU A 131 0.81 -7.99 3.64
C LEU A 131 2.20 -8.41 4.14
N GLY A 132 3.22 -7.60 3.95
CA GLY A 132 4.56 -7.83 4.49
C GLY A 132 4.56 -7.98 6.00
N HIS A 133 3.80 -7.15 6.73
CA HIS A 133 3.65 -7.29 8.17
C HIS A 133 2.99 -8.62 8.57
N ILE A 134 2.06 -9.12 7.77
CA ILE A 134 1.39 -10.41 8.02
C ILE A 134 2.33 -11.57 7.69
N PHE A 135 2.84 -11.62 6.47
CA PHE A 135 3.57 -12.78 5.95
C PHE A 135 4.98 -12.94 6.55
N ASN A 136 5.57 -11.85 7.06
CA ASN A 136 6.84 -11.89 7.81
C ASN A 136 6.64 -12.09 9.32
N GLY A 137 5.39 -12.25 9.79
CA GLY A 137 5.06 -12.54 11.19
C GLY A 137 5.24 -11.35 12.15
N HIS A 138 5.30 -10.12 11.64
CA HIS A 138 5.52 -8.93 12.47
C HIS A 138 4.40 -8.73 13.49
N ILE A 139 3.16 -8.98 13.09
CA ILE A 139 1.99 -8.81 13.96
C ILE A 139 2.05 -9.78 15.14
N ASP A 140 2.35 -11.04 14.86
CA ASP A 140 2.45 -12.07 15.90
C ASP A 140 3.63 -11.76 16.84
N TYR A 141 4.77 -11.38 16.28
CA TYR A 141 5.94 -10.96 17.06
C TYR A 141 5.61 -9.81 18.03
N ILE A 142 4.90 -8.79 17.57
CA ILE A 142 4.51 -7.64 18.42
C ILE A 142 3.53 -8.10 19.52
N LYS A 143 2.56 -8.96 19.20
CA LYS A 143 1.61 -9.50 20.19
C LYS A 143 2.30 -10.36 21.25
N ASP A 144 3.28 -11.17 20.85
CA ASP A 144 4.06 -11.97 21.78
C ASP A 144 4.90 -11.10 22.71
N LYS A 145 5.53 -10.04 22.18
CA LYS A 145 6.27 -9.05 22.98
C LYS A 145 5.38 -8.30 23.96
N GLU A 146 4.18 -7.94 23.55
CA GLU A 146 3.19 -7.31 24.41
C GLU A 146 2.78 -8.25 25.55
N ALA A 147 2.46 -9.50 25.24
CA ALA A 147 2.08 -10.49 26.23
C ALA A 147 3.21 -10.75 27.27
N GLU A 148 4.46 -10.82 26.81
CA GLU A 148 5.63 -10.91 27.69
C GLU A 148 5.75 -9.68 28.59
N TYR A 149 5.57 -8.48 28.02
CA TYR A 149 5.65 -7.23 28.76
C TYR A 149 4.55 -7.10 29.83
N ILE A 150 3.32 -7.44 29.48
CA ILE A 150 2.14 -7.43 30.41
C ILE A 150 2.41 -8.38 31.58
N LYS A 151 2.95 -9.58 31.32
CA LYS A 151 3.28 -10.54 32.38
C LYS A 151 4.25 -9.95 33.41
N ASN A 152 5.20 -9.15 32.95
CA ASN A 152 6.20 -8.51 33.82
C ASN A 152 5.76 -7.16 34.39
N ASN A 153 4.70 -6.57 33.83
CA ASN A 153 4.15 -5.26 34.20
C ASN A 153 2.63 -5.31 34.35
N PRO A 154 2.07 -5.93 35.40
CA PRO A 154 0.63 -6.17 35.53
C PRO A 154 -0.26 -4.91 35.54
N LYS A 155 0.33 -3.73 35.77
CA LYS A 155 -0.38 -2.44 35.73
C LYS A 155 -0.49 -1.84 34.32
N TYR A 156 0.22 -2.41 33.37
CA TYR A 156 0.14 -1.99 31.98
C TYR A 156 -1.15 -2.49 31.36
N SER A 157 -1.86 -1.60 30.67
CA SER A 157 -2.97 -2.00 29.80
C SER A 157 -2.71 -1.42 28.42
N SER A 158 -2.80 -2.25 27.40
CA SER A 158 -2.77 -1.76 26.02
C SER A 158 -4.00 -0.89 25.77
N LYS A 159 -3.76 0.33 25.32
CA LYS A 159 -4.83 1.29 24.99
C LYS A 159 -5.12 1.34 23.49
N ASP A 160 -4.28 0.70 22.69
CA ASP A 160 -4.32 0.81 21.25
C ASP A 160 -4.41 -0.57 20.62
N GLU A 161 -5.49 -0.81 19.87
CA GLU A 161 -5.72 -2.08 19.17
C GLU A 161 -4.88 -2.21 17.90
N ASN A 162 -4.34 -1.10 17.36
CA ASN A 162 -3.65 -1.09 16.08
C ASN A 162 -2.14 -1.23 16.25
N ALA A 163 -1.62 -2.44 16.03
CA ALA A 163 -0.21 -2.77 16.26
C ALA A 163 0.76 -1.85 15.50
N PHE A 164 0.43 -1.47 14.27
CA PHE A 164 1.30 -0.70 13.39
C PHE A 164 0.86 0.75 13.14
N SER A 165 -0.09 1.27 13.91
CA SER A 165 -0.41 2.70 13.87
C SER A 165 0.73 3.56 14.42
N TYR A 166 0.89 4.78 13.89
CA TYR A 166 1.90 5.73 14.38
C TYR A 166 1.74 6.04 15.88
N GLU A 167 0.51 6.13 16.34
CA GLU A 167 0.19 6.35 17.76
C GLU A 167 0.49 5.11 18.59
N GLY A 168 0.20 3.91 18.07
CA GLY A 168 0.55 2.65 18.70
C GLY A 168 2.04 2.48 18.90
N ARG A 169 2.89 2.92 17.97
CA ARG A 169 4.36 2.90 18.12
C ARG A 169 4.85 3.67 19.34
N LYS A 170 4.31 4.87 19.57
CA LYS A 170 4.69 5.72 20.72
C LYS A 170 4.25 5.14 22.05
N ALA A 171 3.20 4.35 22.06
CA ALA A 171 2.62 3.81 23.29
C ALA A 171 3.21 2.45 23.71
N ARG A 172 4.13 1.86 22.94
CA ARG A 172 4.60 0.49 23.15
C ARG A 172 6.03 0.45 23.70
N PRO A 173 6.18 0.38 25.02
CA PRO A 173 7.51 0.40 25.67
C PRO A 173 8.31 -0.90 25.48
N PHE A 174 7.72 -1.93 24.89
CA PHE A 174 8.33 -3.25 24.69
C PHE A 174 8.94 -3.43 23.29
N VAL A 175 8.89 -2.42 22.43
CA VAL A 175 9.50 -2.42 21.10
C VAL A 175 10.36 -1.17 20.94
N SER A 176 11.66 -1.35 20.68
CA SER A 176 12.55 -0.21 20.45
C SER A 176 12.30 0.46 19.10
N THR A 177 12.77 1.70 18.94
CA THR A 177 12.68 2.42 17.69
C THR A 177 13.39 1.68 16.55
N GLU A 178 14.56 1.11 16.84
CA GLU A 178 15.34 0.36 15.86
C GLU A 178 14.60 -0.90 15.41
N MET A 179 13.92 -1.58 16.34
CA MET A 179 13.10 -2.73 16.03
C MET A 179 11.95 -2.33 15.11
N TRP A 180 11.24 -1.23 15.43
CA TRP A 180 10.19 -0.71 14.56
C TRP A 180 10.70 -0.41 13.14
N GLN A 181 11.83 0.26 13.04
CA GLN A 181 12.44 0.57 11.75
C GLN A 181 12.79 -0.70 10.97
N ALA A 182 13.31 -1.73 11.64
CA ALA A 182 13.62 -3.00 11.01
C ALA A 182 12.36 -3.73 10.48
N LEU A 183 11.27 -3.70 11.23
CA LEU A 183 9.99 -4.30 10.80
C LEU A 183 9.40 -3.55 9.59
N GLU A 184 9.42 -2.22 9.62
CA GLU A 184 8.96 -1.39 8.50
C GLU A 184 9.81 -1.64 7.24
N TRP A 185 11.14 -1.60 7.38
CA TRP A 185 12.04 -1.88 6.26
C TRP A 185 11.82 -3.26 5.66
N ASN A 186 11.62 -4.27 6.50
CA ASN A 186 11.34 -5.62 6.04
C ASN A 186 9.99 -5.71 5.30
N ALA A 187 8.98 -4.94 5.72
CA ALA A 187 7.71 -4.83 5.00
C ALA A 187 7.86 -4.10 3.65
N ASP A 188 8.68 -3.04 3.60
CA ASP A 188 9.01 -2.33 2.36
C ASP A 188 9.75 -3.24 1.36
N ASP A 189 10.72 -4.02 1.83
CA ASP A 189 11.46 -4.99 1.00
C ASP A 189 10.51 -6.07 0.45
N PHE A 190 9.59 -6.56 1.28
CA PHE A 190 8.54 -7.48 0.83
C PHE A 190 7.70 -6.85 -0.29
N ALA A 191 7.22 -5.61 -0.09
CA ALA A 191 6.40 -4.91 -1.07
C ALA A 191 7.15 -4.71 -2.41
N ALA A 192 8.38 -4.21 -2.35
CA ALA A 192 9.22 -4.00 -3.52
C ALA A 192 9.46 -5.30 -4.29
N SER A 193 9.83 -6.37 -3.58
CA SER A 193 10.05 -7.68 -4.18
C SER A 193 8.80 -8.24 -4.88
N ARG A 194 7.60 -8.04 -4.30
CA ARG A 194 6.35 -8.51 -4.88
C ARG A 194 5.94 -7.69 -6.09
N MET A 195 6.12 -6.37 -6.04
CA MET A 195 5.87 -5.49 -7.18
C MET A 195 6.75 -5.88 -8.37
N VAL A 196 8.06 -5.98 -8.17
CA VAL A 196 8.99 -6.38 -9.24
C VAL A 196 8.64 -7.76 -9.78
N GLY A 197 8.43 -8.74 -8.90
CA GLY A 197 8.09 -10.11 -9.30
C GLY A 197 6.79 -10.19 -10.11
N GLN A 198 5.75 -9.47 -9.71
CA GLN A 198 4.48 -9.45 -10.44
C GLN A 198 4.63 -8.83 -11.83
N TYR A 199 5.37 -7.73 -11.96
CA TYR A 199 5.57 -7.06 -13.26
C TYR A 199 6.52 -7.78 -14.19
N THR A 200 7.46 -8.57 -13.70
CA THR A 200 8.37 -9.37 -14.53
C THR A 200 7.74 -10.66 -15.06
N PHE A 201 6.74 -11.20 -14.36
CA PHE A 201 6.09 -12.47 -14.73
C PHE A 201 4.70 -12.30 -15.34
N ASP A 202 4.09 -11.14 -15.30
CA ASP A 202 2.76 -10.91 -15.84
C ASP A 202 2.85 -10.46 -17.30
N GLU A 203 2.89 -11.45 -18.21
CA GLU A 203 2.83 -11.21 -19.67
C GLU A 203 1.55 -10.42 -20.06
N ASN A 204 0.49 -10.48 -19.26
CA ASN A 204 -0.76 -9.77 -19.51
C ASN A 204 -0.63 -8.25 -19.35
N ILE A 205 0.31 -7.74 -18.55
CA ILE A 205 0.59 -6.30 -18.45
C ILE A 205 1.17 -5.76 -19.76
N GLN A 206 1.89 -6.59 -20.52
CA GLN A 206 2.34 -6.23 -21.87
C GLN A 206 1.17 -6.01 -22.84
N HIS A 207 0.02 -6.65 -22.63
CA HIS A 207 -1.18 -6.49 -23.45
C HIS A 207 -2.03 -5.26 -23.09
N LEU A 208 -1.85 -4.67 -21.89
CA LEU A 208 -2.55 -3.44 -21.54
C LEU A 208 -2.02 -2.20 -22.27
N GLY A 209 -1.00 -2.35 -23.12
CA GLY A 209 -0.44 -1.25 -23.90
C GLY A 209 0.22 -0.14 -23.05
N LEU A 210 0.25 -0.32 -21.73
CA LEU A 210 0.77 0.64 -20.76
C LEU A 210 2.28 0.79 -20.84
N PHE A 211 2.94 -0.29 -21.32
CA PHE A 211 4.36 -0.32 -21.61
C PHE A 211 4.51 -0.90 -23.02
N GLY A 212 4.23 -0.07 -24.03
CA GLY A 212 4.52 -0.47 -25.42
C GLY A 212 5.96 -0.92 -25.52
N LYS A 213 6.23 -1.91 -26.38
CA LYS A 213 7.59 -2.42 -26.66
C LYS A 213 8.59 -1.32 -27.02
N GLU A 214 8.11 -0.10 -27.28
CA GLU A 214 8.90 1.07 -27.63
C GLU A 214 9.38 1.90 -26.42
N HIS A 215 8.84 1.64 -25.22
CA HIS A 215 9.22 2.33 -23.99
C HIS A 215 9.81 1.32 -23.00
N GLY A 216 11.00 0.83 -23.32
CA GLY A 216 11.76 -0.04 -22.45
C GLY A 216 12.08 0.66 -21.11
N PHE A 217 11.23 0.49 -20.10
CA PHE A 217 11.60 0.74 -18.72
C PHE A 217 12.48 -0.43 -18.27
N PHE A 218 13.77 -0.28 -18.45
CA PHE A 218 14.73 -1.10 -17.75
C PHE A 218 14.97 -0.44 -16.37
N PHE A 219 14.47 -1.06 -15.32
CA PHE A 219 14.97 -0.83 -13.99
C PHE A 219 16.35 -1.52 -13.90
N TYR A 220 17.41 -0.73 -13.77
CA TYR A 220 18.73 -1.18 -13.35
C TYR A 220 18.80 -1.21 -11.83
#